data_0fd4c7ce0522e1ea77894281c3d2cdd8
#
_entry.id   0fd4c7ce0522e1ea77894281c3d2cdd8
#
_cell.length_a   1.000
_cell.length_b   1.000
_cell.length_c   1.000
_cell.angle_alpha   90.00
_cell.angle_beta   90.00
_cell.angle_gamma   90.00
#
_symmetry.space_group_name_H-M   'P 1'
#
loop_
_entity.id
_entity.type
_entity.pdbx_description
1 polymer ?
#
loop_
_entity_poly.entity_id
_entity_poly.type
_entity_poly.pdbx_seq_one_letter_code
_entity_poly.pdbx_strand_id
1 'polypeptide(L)'
;MRTDEVRGVPEKKAVPYSAGAWLLGIALFLVTGYVTALLLFSTWVNCDIGANNPYQLVLLVAVSTGMAFASTLLWALMRKLTGRRGLLKPLALTVLAVVVLLWPVLAVWYVSPGHPDSVCESGGTPLVWPAWLPV
;
A
#
# COMPACT_ATOMS: atom_id res chain seq x y z
N MET A 1 -20.66 17.19 56.84
CA MET A 1 -19.94 17.62 55.65
C MET A 1 -19.09 16.43 55.17
N ARG A 2 -19.59 15.77 54.10
CA ARG A 2 -18.90 14.63 53.48
C ARG A 2 -18.12 15.18 52.32
N THR A 3 -16.78 15.20 52.39
CA THR A 3 -15.93 15.54 51.26
C THR A 3 -15.89 14.35 50.30
N ASP A 4 -16.56 14.49 49.17
CA ASP A 4 -16.54 13.52 48.10
C ASP A 4 -15.11 13.45 47.55
N GLU A 5 -14.48 12.31 47.81
CA GLU A 5 -13.18 11.91 47.27
C GLU A 5 -13.33 11.75 45.76
N VAL A 6 -12.91 12.76 45.02
CA VAL A 6 -12.83 12.74 43.54
C VAL A 6 -11.84 11.64 43.17
N ARG A 7 -12.38 10.45 42.89
CA ARG A 7 -11.66 9.28 42.42
C ARG A 7 -10.99 9.62 41.08
N GLY A 8 -9.71 9.97 41.13
CA GLY A 8 -8.90 10.29 39.94
C GLY A 8 -9.00 9.18 38.91
N VAL A 9 -9.59 9.52 37.76
CA VAL A 9 -9.60 8.66 36.58
C VAL A 9 -8.15 8.34 36.23
N PRO A 10 -7.73 7.08 36.18
CA PRO A 10 -6.35 6.73 35.87
C PRO A 10 -6.02 7.23 34.47
N GLU A 11 -5.16 8.23 34.40
CA GLU A 11 -4.62 8.76 33.16
C GLU A 11 -3.94 7.62 32.41
N LYS A 12 -4.53 7.19 31.31
CA LYS A 12 -4.00 6.13 30.43
C LYS A 12 -2.68 6.62 29.85
N LYS A 13 -1.55 6.36 30.53
CA LYS A 13 -0.21 6.67 30.01
C LYS A 13 -0.08 6.08 28.61
N ALA A 14 0.06 6.96 27.63
CA ALA A 14 0.32 6.57 26.24
C ALA A 14 1.65 5.81 26.21
N VAL A 15 1.59 4.48 25.97
CA VAL A 15 2.78 3.66 25.87
C VAL A 15 3.56 4.11 24.62
N PRO A 16 4.84 4.47 24.75
CA PRO A 16 5.62 4.97 23.65
C PRO A 16 5.67 3.96 22.50
N TYR A 17 5.64 4.47 21.29
CA TYR A 17 5.74 3.65 20.06
C TYR A 17 7.10 2.96 20.07
N SER A 18 7.14 1.62 20.02
CA SER A 18 8.42 0.91 20.01
C SER A 18 9.21 1.23 18.73
N ALA A 19 10.52 1.38 18.83
CA ALA A 19 11.40 1.64 17.69
C ALA A 19 11.20 0.64 16.55
N GLY A 20 10.99 -0.64 16.86
CA GLY A 20 10.70 -1.67 15.87
C GLY A 20 9.42 -1.43 15.07
N ALA A 21 8.41 -0.81 15.67
CA ALA A 21 7.18 -0.48 14.95
C ALA A 21 7.35 0.67 13.96
N TRP A 22 8.20 1.63 14.28
CA TRP A 22 8.57 2.70 13.36
C TRP A 22 9.38 2.16 12.18
N LEU A 23 10.37 1.32 12.44
CA LEU A 23 11.17 0.68 11.39
C LEU A 23 10.31 -0.16 10.44
N LEU A 24 9.36 -0.93 10.97
CA LEU A 24 8.41 -1.67 10.13
C LEU A 24 7.50 -0.76 9.30
N GLY A 25 7.05 0.35 9.85
CA GLY A 25 6.27 1.33 9.09
C GLY A 25 7.06 1.93 7.91
N ILE A 26 8.33 2.27 8.15
CA ILE A 26 9.23 2.78 7.11
C ILE A 26 9.51 1.69 6.07
N ALA A 27 9.79 0.47 6.50
CA ALA A 27 10.02 -0.66 5.59
C ALA A 27 8.79 -0.93 4.71
N LEU A 28 7.59 -0.93 5.27
CA LEU A 28 6.34 -1.08 4.52
C LEU A 28 6.15 0.06 3.49
N PHE A 29 6.46 1.30 3.87
CA PHE A 29 6.42 2.44 2.96
C PHE A 29 7.32 2.20 1.75
N LEU A 30 8.59 1.92 1.99
CA LEU A 30 9.59 1.74 0.93
C LEU A 30 9.28 0.53 0.05
N VAL A 31 8.98 -0.61 0.65
CA VAL A 31 8.70 -1.85 -0.08
C VAL A 31 7.42 -1.72 -0.90
N THR A 32 6.34 -1.18 -0.33
CA THR A 32 5.08 -1.01 -1.07
C THR A 32 5.24 -0.04 -2.23
N GLY A 33 5.87 1.11 -2.01
CA GLY A 33 6.14 2.09 -3.07
C GLY A 33 6.98 1.50 -4.19
N TYR A 34 8.06 0.81 -3.85
CA TYR A 34 8.95 0.17 -4.82
C TYR A 34 8.25 -0.94 -5.62
N VAL A 35 7.56 -1.86 -4.96
CA VAL A 35 6.83 -2.96 -5.63
C VAL A 35 5.73 -2.40 -6.54
N THR A 36 4.98 -1.39 -6.08
CA THR A 36 3.97 -0.74 -6.91
C THR A 36 4.60 -0.11 -8.15
N ALA A 37 5.69 0.62 -7.99
CA ALA A 37 6.41 1.22 -9.11
C ALA A 37 6.91 0.17 -10.11
N LEU A 38 7.48 -0.94 -9.63
CA LEU A 38 7.93 -2.04 -10.50
C LEU A 38 6.78 -2.67 -11.27
N LEU A 39 5.64 -2.93 -10.61
CA LEU A 39 4.47 -3.52 -11.25
C LEU A 39 3.90 -2.59 -12.33
N LEU A 40 3.75 -1.31 -12.03
CA LEU A 40 3.28 -0.32 -12.99
C LEU A 40 4.27 -0.13 -14.15
N PHE A 41 5.57 -0.12 -13.87
CA PHE A 41 6.60 0.02 -14.90
C PHE A 41 6.68 -1.21 -15.79
N SER A 42 6.51 -2.42 -15.24
CA SER A 42 6.54 -3.66 -16.02
C SER A 42 5.46 -3.70 -17.10
N THR A 43 4.34 -3.02 -16.91
CA THR A 43 3.29 -2.90 -17.91
C THR A 43 3.76 -2.12 -19.14
N TRP A 44 4.54 -1.07 -18.92
CA TRP A 44 5.06 -0.25 -20.02
C TRP A 44 6.12 -1.00 -20.83
N VAL A 45 7.00 -1.73 -20.15
CA VAL A 45 8.03 -2.53 -20.82
C VAL A 45 7.41 -3.61 -21.69
N ASN A 46 6.35 -4.27 -21.19
CA ASN A 46 5.68 -5.34 -21.94
C ASN A 46 4.88 -4.84 -23.15
N CYS A 47 4.43 -3.60 -23.11
CA CYS A 47 3.63 -3.02 -24.18
C CYS A 47 4.44 -2.11 -25.12
N ASP A 48 5.77 -2.08 -25.00
CA ASP A 48 6.68 -1.20 -25.75
C ASP A 48 6.20 0.28 -25.79
N ILE A 49 5.48 0.65 -24.74
CA ILE A 49 5.02 2.02 -24.57
C ILE A 49 6.23 2.81 -24.06
N GLY A 50 6.89 3.51 -24.97
CA GLY A 50 8.02 4.36 -24.63
C GLY A 50 7.63 5.33 -23.51
N ALA A 51 8.42 5.37 -22.45
CA ALA A 51 8.25 6.28 -21.30
C ALA A 51 8.47 7.78 -21.69
N ASN A 52 8.13 8.14 -22.90
CA ASN A 52 8.37 9.46 -23.47
C ASN A 52 7.32 10.51 -23.07
N ASN A 53 6.27 10.08 -22.38
CA ASN A 53 5.24 11.01 -21.92
C ASN A 53 5.47 11.39 -20.46
N PRO A 54 5.86 12.65 -20.14
CA PRO A 54 6.12 13.09 -18.77
C PRO A 54 4.89 12.93 -17.85
N TYR A 55 3.69 12.97 -18.39
CA TYR A 55 2.45 12.75 -17.64
C TYR A 55 2.37 11.33 -17.04
N GLN A 56 2.79 10.33 -17.81
CA GLN A 56 2.81 8.93 -17.32
C GLN A 56 3.81 8.74 -16.18
N LEU A 57 4.98 9.36 -16.27
CA LEU A 57 5.96 9.33 -15.17
C LEU A 57 5.42 9.98 -13.91
N VAL A 58 4.74 11.12 -14.03
CA VAL A 58 4.12 11.80 -12.88
C VAL A 58 3.04 10.91 -12.26
N LEU A 59 2.19 10.27 -13.07
CA LEU A 59 1.18 9.33 -12.59
C LEU A 59 1.81 8.13 -11.87
N LEU A 60 2.85 7.53 -12.43
CA LEU A 60 3.55 6.40 -11.81
C LEU A 60 4.09 6.79 -10.43
N VAL A 61 4.76 7.93 -10.33
CA VAL A 61 5.28 8.42 -9.05
C VAL A 61 4.14 8.72 -8.07
N ALA A 62 3.07 9.37 -8.53
CA ALA A 62 1.93 9.72 -7.69
C ALA A 62 1.22 8.47 -7.13
N VAL A 63 0.94 7.46 -7.98
CA VAL A 63 0.28 6.21 -7.56
C VAL A 63 1.18 5.41 -6.63
N SER A 64 2.47 5.27 -6.94
CA SER A 64 3.40 4.52 -6.10
C SER A 64 3.58 5.18 -4.73
N THR A 65 3.69 6.50 -4.68
CA THR A 65 3.77 7.27 -3.44
C THR A 65 2.47 7.17 -2.64
N GLY A 66 1.32 7.28 -3.31
CA GLY A 66 0.01 7.12 -2.69
C GLY A 66 -0.16 5.74 -2.03
N MET A 67 0.24 4.67 -2.72
CA MET A 67 0.22 3.31 -2.16
C MET A 67 1.19 3.15 -0.98
N ALA A 68 2.35 3.77 -1.04
CA ALA A 68 3.30 3.78 0.08
C ALA A 68 2.70 4.46 1.33
N PHE A 69 2.06 5.62 1.17
CA PHE A 69 1.35 6.27 2.27
C PHE A 69 0.17 5.44 2.78
N ALA A 70 -0.63 4.85 1.89
CA ALA A 70 -1.75 3.99 2.27
C ALA A 70 -1.27 2.81 3.12
N SER A 71 -0.14 2.19 2.79
CA SER A 71 0.42 1.07 3.57
C SER A 71 0.82 1.48 4.98
N THR A 72 1.39 2.67 5.17
CA THR A 72 1.74 3.17 6.51
C THR A 72 0.53 3.54 7.34
N LEU A 73 -0.50 4.13 6.73
CA LEU A 73 -1.76 4.42 7.40
C LEU A 73 -2.48 3.13 7.83
N LEU A 74 -2.52 2.13 6.95
CA LEU A 74 -3.06 0.81 7.27
C LEU A 74 -2.29 0.15 8.40
N TRP A 75 -0.96 0.23 8.40
CA TRP A 75 -0.12 -0.25 9.49
C TRP A 75 -0.47 0.40 10.82
N ALA A 76 -0.57 1.72 10.85
CA ALA A 76 -0.95 2.46 12.05
C ALA A 76 -2.35 2.07 12.54
N LEU A 77 -3.31 1.93 11.61
CA LEU A 77 -4.69 1.53 11.90
C LEU A 77 -4.75 0.10 12.44
N MET A 78 -4.12 -0.87 11.75
CA MET A 78 -4.12 -2.28 12.18
C MET A 78 -3.46 -2.46 13.53
N ARG A 79 -2.40 -1.71 13.83
CA ARG A 79 -1.80 -1.71 15.16
C ARG A 79 -2.72 -1.14 16.24
N LYS A 80 -3.51 -0.12 15.90
CA LYS A 80 -4.49 0.44 16.83
C LYS A 80 -5.62 -0.55 17.11
N LEU A 81 -6.09 -1.28 16.10
CA LEU A 81 -7.20 -2.24 16.20
C LEU A 81 -6.79 -3.55 16.88
N THR A 82 -5.62 -4.09 16.56
CA THR A 82 -5.17 -5.39 17.10
C THR A 82 -4.53 -5.30 18.50
N GLY A 83 -4.39 -4.08 19.02
CA GLY A 83 -3.71 -3.86 20.28
C GLY A 83 -2.18 -4.04 20.16
N ARG A 84 -1.45 -3.54 21.18
CA ARG A 84 0.01 -3.40 21.13
C ARG A 84 0.79 -4.69 21.49
N ARG A 85 0.11 -5.85 21.65
CA ARG A 85 0.70 -7.10 22.18
C ARG A 85 1.39 -7.99 21.15
N GLY A 86 1.70 -7.51 19.96
CA GLY A 86 2.42 -8.29 18.95
C GLY A 86 2.54 -7.53 17.64
N LEU A 87 3.60 -7.78 16.89
CA LEU A 87 3.85 -7.15 15.59
C LEU A 87 3.35 -8.00 14.41
N LEU A 88 3.26 -9.32 14.62
CA LEU A 88 2.98 -10.25 13.51
C LEU A 88 1.55 -10.16 12.99
N LYS A 89 0.55 -10.09 13.87
CA LYS A 89 -0.86 -9.99 13.46
C LYS A 89 -1.17 -8.70 12.67
N PRO A 90 -0.81 -7.50 13.19
CA PRO A 90 -1.04 -6.28 12.42
C PRO A 90 -0.23 -6.24 11.13
N LEU A 91 0.98 -6.83 11.09
CA LEU A 91 1.78 -6.92 9.88
C LEU A 91 1.07 -7.77 8.81
N ALA A 92 0.63 -8.97 9.15
CA ALA A 92 -0.07 -9.86 8.24
C ALA A 92 -1.36 -9.22 7.68
N LEU A 93 -2.15 -8.58 8.56
CA LEU A 93 -3.36 -7.87 8.13
C LEU A 93 -3.06 -6.67 7.23
N THR A 94 -1.99 -5.94 7.51
CA THR A 94 -1.57 -4.81 6.67
C THR A 94 -1.13 -5.28 5.30
N VAL A 95 -0.30 -6.33 5.22
CA VAL A 95 0.15 -6.91 3.94
C VAL A 95 -1.05 -7.39 3.13
N LEU A 96 -1.98 -8.12 3.75
CA LEU A 96 -3.21 -8.58 3.09
C LEU A 96 -4.03 -7.40 2.56
N ALA A 97 -4.24 -6.36 3.35
CA ALA A 97 -4.98 -5.18 2.94
C ALA A 97 -4.30 -4.43 1.80
N VAL A 98 -2.96 -4.33 1.81
CA VAL A 98 -2.18 -3.71 0.72
C VAL A 98 -2.33 -4.51 -0.56
N VAL A 99 -2.26 -5.84 -0.51
CA VAL A 99 -2.47 -6.71 -1.70
C VAL A 99 -3.87 -6.54 -2.27
N VAL A 100 -4.89 -6.49 -1.41
CA VAL A 100 -6.28 -6.26 -1.84
C VAL A 100 -6.47 -4.88 -2.47
N LEU A 101 -5.79 -3.84 -1.95
CA LEU A 101 -5.84 -2.49 -2.53
C LEU A 101 -5.03 -2.37 -3.83
N LEU A 102 -3.94 -3.10 -3.94
CA LEU A 102 -3.08 -3.06 -5.13
C LEU A 102 -3.82 -3.61 -6.36
N TRP A 103 -4.66 -4.61 -6.17
CA TRP A 103 -5.41 -5.23 -7.26
C TRP A 103 -6.29 -4.23 -8.05
N PRO A 104 -7.23 -3.46 -7.47
CA PRO A 104 -8.01 -2.50 -8.23
C PRO A 104 -7.16 -1.38 -8.83
N VAL A 105 -6.06 -0.99 -8.19
CA VAL A 105 -5.12 -0.01 -8.74
C VAL A 105 -4.51 -0.54 -10.03
N LEU A 106 -4.08 -1.78 -10.07
CA LEU A 106 -3.56 -2.43 -11.27
C LEU A 106 -4.65 -2.60 -12.33
N ALA A 107 -5.85 -3.06 -11.96
CA ALA A 107 -6.96 -3.22 -12.88
C ALA A 107 -7.33 -1.90 -13.57
N VAL A 108 -7.45 -0.80 -12.79
CA VAL A 108 -7.70 0.54 -13.36
C VAL A 108 -6.55 1.00 -14.26
N TRP A 109 -5.31 0.70 -13.87
CA TRP A 109 -4.14 1.06 -14.66
C TRP A 109 -4.14 0.38 -16.03
N TYR A 110 -4.56 -0.88 -16.09
CA TYR A 110 -4.67 -1.66 -17.34
C TYR A 110 -5.78 -1.18 -18.26
N VAL A 111 -6.94 -0.82 -17.71
CA VAL A 111 -8.12 -0.38 -18.47
C VAL A 111 -8.04 1.10 -18.85
N SER A 112 -7.02 1.85 -18.38
CA SER A 112 -6.88 3.27 -18.68
C SER A 112 -6.84 3.53 -20.21
N PRO A 113 -7.67 4.44 -20.71
CA PRO A 113 -7.70 4.81 -22.13
C PRO A 113 -6.36 5.44 -22.53
N GLY A 114 -5.58 4.72 -23.28
CA GLY A 114 -4.21 5.08 -23.69
C GLY A 114 -3.31 3.87 -23.87
N HIS A 115 -3.77 2.69 -23.49
CA HIS A 115 -3.15 1.41 -23.83
C HIS A 115 -3.91 0.83 -25.03
N PRO A 116 -3.45 1.04 -26.27
CA PRO A 116 -4.07 0.38 -27.40
C PRO A 116 -3.82 -1.12 -27.30
N ASP A 117 -4.88 -1.92 -27.18
CA ASP A 117 -4.86 -3.39 -27.10
C ASP A 117 -4.04 -4.04 -28.23
N SER A 118 -3.77 -3.30 -29.28
CA SER A 118 -3.03 -3.75 -30.47
C SER A 118 -1.50 -3.75 -30.33
N VAL A 119 -0.95 -3.17 -29.27
CA VAL A 119 0.52 -2.99 -29.11
C VAL A 119 1.09 -3.94 -28.07
N CYS A 120 0.26 -4.56 -27.24
CA CYS A 120 0.70 -5.48 -26.19
C CYS A 120 0.67 -6.92 -26.70
N GLU A 121 1.83 -7.50 -26.98
CA GLU A 121 2.01 -8.89 -27.47
C GLU A 121 1.42 -9.96 -26.52
N SER A 122 1.25 -9.63 -25.25
CA SER A 122 0.73 -10.53 -24.19
C SER A 122 -0.71 -10.18 -23.73
N GLY A 123 -1.50 -9.45 -24.53
CA GLY A 123 -2.84 -9.02 -24.11
C GLY A 123 -2.85 -8.01 -22.94
N GLY A 124 -1.74 -7.31 -22.72
CA GLY A 124 -1.64 -6.25 -21.72
C GLY A 124 -1.38 -6.70 -20.27
N THR A 125 -1.35 -8.00 -20.00
CA THR A 125 -1.10 -8.49 -18.64
C THR A 125 0.39 -8.43 -18.25
N PRO A 126 0.77 -8.05 -17.01
CA PRO A 126 2.15 -8.12 -16.56
C PRO A 126 2.66 -9.54 -16.62
N LEU A 127 3.94 -9.73 -16.93
CA LEU A 127 4.64 -11.02 -16.88
C LEU A 127 4.46 -11.76 -15.54
N VAL A 128 4.17 -11.02 -14.46
CA VAL A 128 4.00 -11.55 -13.09
C VAL A 128 2.52 -11.74 -12.73
N TRP A 129 1.57 -11.41 -13.65
CA TRP A 129 0.14 -11.51 -13.37
C TRP A 129 -0.31 -12.96 -13.49
N PRO A 130 -0.89 -13.55 -12.44
CA PRO A 130 -1.37 -14.92 -12.53
C PRO A 130 -2.51 -15.01 -13.55
N ALA A 131 -2.43 -15.96 -14.47
CA ALA A 131 -3.42 -16.13 -15.54
C ALA A 131 -4.86 -16.42 -15.05
N TRP A 132 -5.01 -16.73 -13.75
CA TRP A 132 -6.31 -16.98 -13.10
C TRP A 132 -6.95 -15.72 -12.50
N LEU A 133 -6.24 -14.60 -12.48
CA LEU A 133 -6.79 -13.34 -11.98
C LEU A 133 -7.43 -12.56 -13.14
N PRO A 134 -8.74 -12.29 -13.11
CA PRO A 134 -9.38 -11.50 -14.14
C PRO A 134 -8.85 -10.06 -14.10
N VAL A 135 -8.57 -9.54 -15.27
CA VAL A 135 -8.20 -8.14 -15.50
C VAL A 135 -9.48 -7.34 -15.68
#